data_b752915cfbe37928515c7e458a7b8a7b
#
_entry.id   b752915cfbe37928515c7e458a7b8a7b
#
_cell.length_a   1.000
_cell.length_b   1.000
_cell.length_c   1.000
_cell.angle_alpha   90.00
_cell.angle_beta   90.00
_cell.angle_gamma   90.00
#
_symmetry.space_group_name_H-M   'P 1'
#
loop_
_entity.id
_entity.type
_entity.pdbx_description
1 polymer ?
#
loop_
_entity_poly.entity_id
_entity_poly.type
_entity_poly.pdbx_seq_one_letter_code
_entity_poly.pdbx_strand_id
1 'polypeptide(L)'
;LSLVEKISDTKGLVRTIIKTLKKEPTISIKKGNFIKDGFSKELDLLRKISNDANDWMLEYQTKLKNETNISSLKIKFNKIFGYYIDVTKIHSNKVPDNFIKKQTLVNNERYFTQELKEFEHKILNAEHEISSLENDIFQKLCNEIMHYISKIQNNSLIISKIDIFSSFAFISVKNNYNRPEITQNYNIEIKN
;
A
#
# COMPACT_ATOMS: atom_id res chain seq x y z
N LEU A 1 -21.86 -14.90 34.28
CA LEU A 1 -20.67 -14.45 33.55
C LEU A 1 -20.91 -13.03 33.02
N SER A 2 -20.04 -12.07 33.39
CA SER A 2 -20.15 -10.70 32.90
C SER A 2 -20.00 -10.66 31.35
N LEU A 3 -20.56 -9.63 30.70
CA LEU A 3 -20.41 -9.48 29.26
C LEU A 3 -18.93 -9.38 28.87
N VAL A 4 -18.12 -8.75 29.71
CA VAL A 4 -16.67 -8.56 29.47
C VAL A 4 -15.92 -9.90 29.41
N GLU A 5 -16.27 -10.89 30.22
CA GLU A 5 -15.66 -12.22 30.24
C GLU A 5 -15.94 -13.02 28.94
N LYS A 6 -16.95 -12.63 28.17
CA LYS A 6 -17.31 -13.26 26.90
C LYS A 6 -16.54 -12.70 25.71
N ILE A 7 -15.73 -11.64 25.91
CA ILE A 7 -14.91 -11.06 24.85
C ILE A 7 -13.77 -12.02 24.52
N SER A 8 -13.71 -12.42 23.27
CA SER A 8 -12.67 -13.30 22.75
C SER A 8 -11.35 -12.56 22.54
N ASP A 9 -10.23 -13.18 22.90
CA ASP A 9 -8.90 -12.61 22.65
C ASP A 9 -8.55 -12.62 21.16
N THR A 10 -8.22 -11.44 20.63
CA THR A 10 -7.78 -11.20 19.24
C THR A 10 -6.38 -10.59 19.16
N LYS A 11 -5.63 -10.57 20.28
CA LYS A 11 -4.27 -9.98 20.34
C LYS A 11 -3.30 -10.61 19.35
N GLY A 12 -3.43 -11.92 19.11
CA GLY A 12 -2.63 -12.63 18.09
C GLY A 12 -2.81 -12.02 16.72
N LEU A 13 -4.06 -11.84 16.29
CA LEU A 13 -4.39 -11.22 15.01
C LEU A 13 -3.85 -9.80 14.91
N VAL A 14 -4.05 -8.99 15.95
CA VAL A 14 -3.53 -7.61 15.99
C VAL A 14 -2.01 -7.58 15.78
N ARG A 15 -1.27 -8.48 16.46
CA ARG A 15 0.19 -8.60 16.28
C ARG A 15 0.57 -8.96 14.85
N THR A 16 -0.14 -9.91 14.23
CA THR A 16 0.10 -10.30 12.84
C THR A 16 -0.12 -9.12 11.89
N ILE A 17 -1.23 -8.40 12.03
CA ILE A 17 -1.53 -7.23 11.20
C ILE A 17 -0.43 -6.15 11.35
N ILE A 18 -0.06 -5.78 12.58
CA ILE A 18 0.96 -4.77 12.86
C ILE A 18 2.35 -5.20 12.36
N LYS A 19 2.65 -6.50 12.37
CA LYS A 19 3.90 -7.04 11.86
C LYS A 19 3.95 -7.00 10.34
N THR A 20 2.82 -7.22 9.66
CA THR A 20 2.74 -7.38 8.21
C THR A 20 2.55 -6.05 7.49
N LEU A 21 1.68 -5.18 7.99
CA LEU A 21 1.30 -3.94 7.31
C LEU A 21 2.08 -2.73 7.85
N LYS A 22 2.29 -1.74 6.99
CA LYS A 22 2.78 -0.41 7.38
C LYS A 22 1.75 0.26 8.29
N LYS A 23 2.18 1.22 9.10
CA LYS A 23 1.30 1.98 10.00
C LYS A 23 0.24 2.78 9.23
N GLU A 24 0.63 3.31 8.09
CA GLU A 24 -0.24 4.06 7.17
C GLU A 24 -0.13 3.42 5.78
N PRO A 25 -0.87 2.30 5.55
CA PRO A 25 -0.82 1.62 4.26
C PRO A 25 -1.53 2.44 3.19
N THR A 26 -1.12 2.26 1.94
CA THR A 26 -1.83 2.85 0.80
C THR A 26 -3.26 2.33 0.72
N ILE A 27 -4.23 3.19 0.41
CA ILE A 27 -5.66 2.83 0.30
C ILE A 27 -5.91 1.83 -0.85
N SER A 28 -5.07 1.86 -1.87
CA SER A 28 -5.24 1.01 -3.06
C SER A 28 -4.14 -0.04 -3.14
N ILE A 29 -4.54 -1.31 -3.13
CA ILE A 29 -3.66 -2.47 -3.36
C ILE A 29 -2.88 -2.32 -4.68
N LYS A 30 -3.52 -1.76 -5.71
CA LYS A 30 -2.89 -1.53 -7.03
C LYS A 30 -1.69 -0.58 -6.99
N LYS A 31 -1.60 0.28 -5.97
CA LYS A 31 -0.46 1.20 -5.79
C LYS A 31 0.73 0.52 -5.08
N GLY A 32 0.52 -0.66 -4.51
CA GLY A 32 1.55 -1.35 -3.74
C GLY A 32 2.01 -0.58 -2.49
N ASN A 33 3.16 -0.95 -1.96
CA ASN A 33 3.85 -0.29 -0.84
C ASN A 33 3.07 -0.28 0.49
N PHE A 34 2.31 -1.35 0.75
CA PHE A 34 1.52 -1.51 1.98
C PHE A 34 2.11 -2.54 2.96
N ILE A 35 3.02 -3.42 2.50
CA ILE A 35 3.73 -4.36 3.36
C ILE A 35 4.90 -3.66 4.05
N LYS A 36 5.06 -3.95 5.35
CA LYS A 36 6.09 -3.35 6.20
C LYS A 36 7.51 -3.77 5.75
N ASP A 37 8.43 -2.82 5.78
CA ASP A 37 9.84 -3.10 5.51
C ASP A 37 10.39 -4.02 6.60
N GLY A 38 11.25 -4.98 6.23
CA GLY A 38 11.75 -6.02 7.12
C GLY A 38 10.81 -7.21 7.35
N PHE A 39 9.61 -7.22 6.74
CA PHE A 39 8.69 -8.35 6.82
C PHE A 39 9.16 -9.54 5.95
N SER A 40 9.59 -9.27 4.74
CA SER A 40 10.11 -10.27 3.78
C SER A 40 11.45 -9.82 3.23
N LYS A 41 12.50 -10.63 3.44
CA LYS A 41 13.83 -10.36 2.88
C LYS A 41 13.84 -10.26 1.36
N GLU A 42 13.03 -11.08 0.70
CA GLU A 42 12.87 -11.08 -0.76
C GLU A 42 12.25 -9.78 -1.25
N LEU A 43 11.17 -9.33 -0.60
CA LEU A 43 10.53 -8.06 -0.92
C LEU A 43 11.45 -6.85 -0.70
N ASP A 44 12.22 -6.87 0.39
CA ASP A 44 13.18 -5.80 0.69
C ASP A 44 14.31 -5.75 -0.35
N LEU A 45 14.78 -6.92 -0.83
CA LEU A 45 15.78 -7.00 -1.89
C LEU A 45 15.25 -6.43 -3.22
N LEU A 46 14.03 -6.81 -3.61
CA LEU A 46 13.38 -6.29 -4.82
C LEU A 46 13.17 -4.78 -4.76
N ARG A 47 12.73 -4.27 -3.59
CA ARG A 47 12.58 -2.83 -3.36
C ARG A 47 13.91 -2.08 -3.46
N LYS A 48 14.99 -2.68 -2.95
CA LYS A 48 16.33 -2.11 -3.10
C LYS A 48 16.71 -1.99 -4.56
N ILE A 49 16.53 -3.03 -5.37
CA ILE A 49 16.78 -3.00 -6.82
C ILE A 49 15.98 -1.87 -7.50
N SER A 50 14.71 -1.74 -7.14
CA SER A 50 13.83 -0.69 -7.70
C SER A 50 14.24 0.73 -7.24
N ASN A 51 14.72 0.90 -6.01
CA ASN A 51 15.19 2.20 -5.49
C ASN A 51 16.55 2.59 -6.10
N ASP A 52 17.49 1.64 -6.17
CA ASP A 52 18.81 1.86 -6.76
C ASP A 52 18.70 2.22 -8.26
N ALA A 53 17.53 1.98 -8.88
CA ALA A 53 17.27 2.31 -10.26
C ALA A 53 17.33 3.82 -10.56
N ASN A 54 16.88 4.65 -9.66
CA ASN A 54 16.95 6.10 -9.84
C ASN A 54 18.39 6.61 -9.80
N ASP A 55 19.21 6.07 -8.90
CA ASP A 55 20.61 6.44 -8.78
C ASP A 55 21.39 6.00 -10.02
N TRP A 56 21.15 4.77 -10.48
CA TRP A 56 21.74 4.27 -11.73
C TRP A 56 21.35 5.15 -12.93
N MET A 57 20.10 5.58 -13.04
CA MET A 57 19.65 6.45 -14.12
C MET A 57 20.38 7.80 -14.14
N LEU A 58 20.61 8.38 -12.97
CA LEU A 58 21.35 9.64 -12.84
C LEU A 58 22.81 9.47 -13.21
N GLU A 59 23.44 8.40 -12.75
CA GLU A 59 24.82 8.05 -13.09
C GLU A 59 24.95 7.79 -14.61
N TYR A 60 24.05 7.01 -15.16
CA TYR A 60 24.03 6.68 -16.58
C TYR A 60 23.80 7.92 -17.44
N GLN A 61 22.88 8.80 -17.06
CA GLN A 61 22.67 10.08 -17.75
C GLN A 61 23.94 10.95 -17.69
N THR A 62 24.63 10.98 -16.57
CA THR A 62 25.89 11.74 -16.41
C THR A 62 27.00 11.15 -17.27
N LYS A 63 27.16 9.82 -17.30
CA LYS A 63 28.07 9.09 -18.19
C LYS A 63 27.82 9.47 -19.65
N LEU A 64 26.57 9.38 -20.11
CA LEU A 64 26.22 9.70 -21.50
C LEU A 64 26.47 11.16 -21.86
N LYS A 65 26.22 12.11 -20.95
CA LYS A 65 26.54 13.52 -21.17
C LYS A 65 28.02 13.76 -21.37
N ASN A 66 28.86 13.09 -20.60
CA ASN A 66 30.31 13.19 -20.67
C ASN A 66 30.86 12.55 -21.97
N GLU A 67 30.36 11.38 -22.33
CA GLU A 67 30.77 10.67 -23.55
C GLU A 67 30.37 11.41 -24.83
N THR A 68 29.17 12.00 -24.87
CA THR A 68 28.64 12.66 -26.06
C THR A 68 28.96 14.16 -26.13
N ASN A 69 29.42 14.77 -25.03
CA ASN A 69 29.53 16.22 -24.87
C ASN A 69 28.20 16.96 -25.14
N ILE A 70 27.05 16.33 -24.83
CA ILE A 70 25.71 16.90 -24.96
C ILE A 70 25.15 17.19 -23.56
N SER A 71 25.35 18.40 -23.06
CA SER A 71 24.89 18.81 -21.71
C SER A 71 23.36 18.80 -21.56
N SER A 72 22.63 19.01 -22.66
CA SER A 72 21.15 19.02 -22.69
C SER A 72 20.51 17.62 -22.73
N LEU A 73 21.29 16.55 -22.87
CA LEU A 73 20.82 15.16 -22.87
C LEU A 73 20.10 14.83 -21.59
N LYS A 74 18.93 14.21 -21.70
CA LYS A 74 18.14 13.75 -20.56
C LYS A 74 17.58 12.35 -20.79
N ILE A 75 17.58 11.53 -19.76
CA ILE A 75 16.84 10.27 -19.77
C ILE A 75 15.44 10.56 -19.21
N LYS A 76 14.42 10.11 -19.93
CA LYS A 76 13.01 10.30 -19.59
C LYS A 76 12.24 8.99 -19.74
N PHE A 77 11.08 8.90 -19.09
CA PHE A 77 10.16 7.77 -19.19
C PHE A 77 8.86 8.17 -19.90
N ASN A 78 8.36 7.27 -20.73
CA ASN A 78 7.05 7.38 -21.36
C ASN A 78 6.33 6.03 -21.27
N LYS A 79 5.04 6.02 -20.91
CA LYS A 79 4.26 4.79 -20.72
C LYS A 79 4.17 3.88 -21.96
N ILE A 80 4.29 4.46 -23.16
CA ILE A 80 4.19 3.72 -24.44
C ILE A 80 5.57 3.20 -24.86
N PHE A 81 6.61 4.01 -24.67
CA PHE A 81 7.94 3.74 -25.21
C PHE A 81 8.96 3.29 -24.17
N GLY A 82 8.63 3.35 -22.88
CA GLY A 82 9.54 3.08 -21.79
C GLY A 82 10.56 4.21 -21.61
N TYR A 83 11.75 3.86 -21.14
CA TYR A 83 12.85 4.82 -20.99
C TYR A 83 13.47 5.18 -22.33
N TYR A 84 13.82 6.45 -22.48
CA TYR A 84 14.46 6.97 -23.68
C TYR A 84 15.40 8.12 -23.37
N ILE A 85 16.38 8.31 -24.25
CA ILE A 85 17.35 9.40 -24.23
C ILE A 85 16.81 10.50 -25.14
N ASP A 86 16.54 11.67 -24.56
CA ASP A 86 16.00 12.85 -25.24
C ASP A 86 17.15 13.79 -25.60
N VAL A 87 17.38 13.99 -26.91
CA VAL A 87 18.44 14.83 -27.47
C VAL A 87 17.83 15.90 -28.36
N THR A 88 18.22 17.16 -28.17
CA THR A 88 17.79 18.25 -29.07
C THR A 88 18.38 18.07 -30.46
N LYS A 89 17.62 18.40 -31.51
CA LYS A 89 18.05 18.23 -32.92
C LYS A 89 19.38 18.93 -33.27
N ILE A 90 19.68 20.04 -32.60
CA ILE A 90 20.94 20.77 -32.78
C ILE A 90 22.17 19.89 -32.49
N HIS A 91 22.00 18.87 -31.64
CA HIS A 91 23.08 17.98 -31.24
C HIS A 91 22.98 16.57 -31.87
N SER A 92 22.09 16.36 -32.84
CA SER A 92 21.91 15.04 -33.49
C SER A 92 23.17 14.51 -34.16
N ASN A 93 24.04 15.39 -34.61
CA ASN A 93 25.33 15.04 -35.23
C ASN A 93 26.41 14.57 -34.24
N LYS A 94 26.16 14.75 -32.92
CA LYS A 94 27.06 14.29 -31.85
C LYS A 94 26.61 12.97 -31.23
N VAL A 95 25.48 12.43 -31.68
CA VAL A 95 24.92 11.19 -31.16
C VAL A 95 25.75 10.02 -31.69
N PRO A 96 26.30 9.15 -30.82
CA PRO A 96 27.09 7.98 -31.22
C PRO A 96 26.25 6.93 -31.99
N ASP A 97 26.92 6.09 -32.78
CA ASP A 97 26.27 5.06 -33.62
C ASP A 97 25.56 3.95 -32.78
N ASN A 98 25.96 3.77 -31.55
CA ASN A 98 25.30 2.81 -30.62
C ASN A 98 23.96 3.31 -30.05
N PHE A 99 23.58 4.56 -30.35
CA PHE A 99 22.26 5.09 -30.03
C PHE A 99 21.27 4.74 -31.14
N ILE A 100 20.28 3.94 -30.83
CA ILE A 100 19.26 3.53 -31.79
C ILE A 100 18.13 4.55 -31.75
N LYS A 101 17.87 5.21 -32.86
CA LYS A 101 16.80 6.20 -32.98
C LYS A 101 15.43 5.53 -32.89
N LYS A 102 14.58 6.04 -32.02
CA LYS A 102 13.22 5.54 -31.76
C LYS A 102 12.13 6.44 -32.34
N GLN A 103 12.32 7.75 -32.20
CA GLN A 103 11.34 8.74 -32.67
C GLN A 103 12.00 10.09 -32.95
N THR A 104 11.51 10.75 -34.00
CA THR A 104 11.86 12.14 -34.31
C THR A 104 10.67 13.03 -33.99
N LEU A 105 10.88 14.07 -33.17
CA LEU A 105 9.92 15.12 -32.83
C LEU A 105 10.32 16.44 -33.53
N VAL A 106 9.54 17.50 -33.34
CA VAL A 106 9.82 18.82 -33.96
C VAL A 106 11.20 19.35 -33.53
N ASN A 107 11.48 19.35 -32.22
CA ASN A 107 12.69 19.96 -31.65
C ASN A 107 13.69 18.95 -31.09
N ASN A 108 13.31 17.71 -30.88
CA ASN A 108 14.11 16.68 -30.21
C ASN A 108 14.06 15.37 -31.00
N GLU A 109 15.02 14.53 -30.76
CA GLU A 109 15.07 13.14 -31.19
C GLU A 109 15.18 12.24 -29.96
N ARG A 110 14.52 11.09 -30.03
CA ARG A 110 14.50 10.09 -28.96
C ARG A 110 15.29 8.87 -29.37
N TYR A 111 16.17 8.46 -28.49
CA TYR A 111 17.05 7.32 -28.71
C TYR A 111 16.93 6.33 -27.54
N PHE A 112 17.43 5.14 -27.77
CA PHE A 112 17.71 4.17 -26.70
C PHE A 112 19.06 3.52 -26.97
N THR A 113 19.68 2.98 -25.92
CA THR A 113 20.84 2.12 -25.98
C THR A 113 20.48 0.73 -25.52
N GLN A 114 21.26 -0.27 -25.88
CA GLN A 114 21.07 -1.64 -25.41
C GLN A 114 21.17 -1.70 -23.88
N GLU A 115 22.13 -0.99 -23.27
CA GLU A 115 22.33 -0.89 -21.82
C GLU A 115 21.09 -0.31 -21.10
N LEU A 116 20.49 0.76 -21.65
CA LEU A 116 19.26 1.34 -21.09
C LEU A 116 18.08 0.37 -21.17
N LYS A 117 17.98 -0.39 -22.25
CA LYS A 117 16.90 -1.38 -22.45
C LYS A 117 17.00 -2.57 -21.50
N GLU A 118 18.20 -3.10 -21.31
CA GLU A 118 18.46 -4.18 -20.36
C GLU A 118 18.16 -3.75 -18.93
N PHE A 119 18.50 -2.52 -18.59
CA PHE A 119 18.20 -1.96 -17.29
C PHE A 119 16.68 -1.74 -17.08
N GLU A 120 15.99 -1.22 -18.11
CA GLU A 120 14.52 -1.11 -18.11
C GLU A 120 13.85 -2.45 -17.81
N HIS A 121 14.26 -3.52 -18.47
CA HIS A 121 13.74 -4.86 -18.23
C HIS A 121 13.93 -5.32 -16.77
N LYS A 122 15.10 -5.04 -16.18
CA LYS A 122 15.36 -5.38 -14.78
C LYS A 122 14.43 -4.64 -13.82
N ILE A 123 14.19 -3.34 -14.05
CA ILE A 123 13.30 -2.53 -13.23
C ILE A 123 11.84 -3.04 -13.34
N LEU A 124 11.34 -3.18 -14.58
CA LEU A 124 9.96 -3.61 -14.81
C LEU A 124 9.69 -5.00 -14.24
N ASN A 125 10.64 -5.91 -14.34
CA ASN A 125 10.52 -7.23 -13.71
C ASN A 125 10.49 -7.10 -12.18
N ALA A 126 11.38 -6.31 -11.57
CA ALA A 126 11.39 -6.11 -10.13
C ALA A 126 10.08 -5.49 -9.63
N GLU A 127 9.53 -4.48 -10.31
CA GLU A 127 8.25 -3.86 -9.97
C GLU A 127 7.07 -4.86 -10.08
N HIS A 128 7.08 -5.71 -11.10
CA HIS A 128 6.08 -6.76 -11.25
C HIS A 128 6.18 -7.79 -10.12
N GLU A 129 7.39 -8.25 -9.79
CA GLU A 129 7.64 -9.20 -8.72
C GLU A 129 7.27 -8.62 -7.34
N ILE A 130 7.60 -7.34 -7.07
CA ILE A 130 7.16 -6.62 -5.87
C ILE A 130 5.64 -6.66 -5.75
N SER A 131 4.93 -6.28 -6.82
CA SER A 131 3.46 -6.25 -6.82
C SER A 131 2.84 -7.62 -6.57
N SER A 132 3.38 -8.66 -7.22
CA SER A 132 2.94 -10.05 -7.04
C SER A 132 3.17 -10.52 -5.60
N LEU A 133 4.38 -10.33 -5.08
CA LEU A 133 4.74 -10.77 -3.73
C LEU A 133 3.97 -10.03 -2.64
N GLU A 134 3.76 -8.72 -2.78
CA GLU A 134 2.92 -7.96 -1.86
C GLU A 134 1.48 -8.47 -1.85
N ASN A 135 0.91 -8.79 -3.03
CA ASN A 135 -0.42 -9.35 -3.14
C ASN A 135 -0.52 -10.73 -2.47
N ASP A 136 0.47 -11.61 -2.67
CA ASP A 136 0.50 -12.93 -2.06
C ASP A 136 0.57 -12.86 -0.53
N ILE A 137 1.41 -11.95 0.00
CA ILE A 137 1.51 -11.69 1.44
C ILE A 137 0.16 -11.19 1.97
N PHE A 138 -0.49 -10.27 1.26
CA PHE A 138 -1.78 -9.73 1.64
C PHE A 138 -2.89 -10.78 1.63
N GLN A 139 -2.94 -11.65 0.61
CA GLN A 139 -3.89 -12.76 0.55
C GLN A 139 -3.71 -13.75 1.71
N LYS A 140 -2.47 -14.06 2.08
CA LYS A 140 -2.17 -14.88 3.27
C LYS A 140 -2.68 -14.20 4.55
N LEU A 141 -2.50 -12.89 4.69
CA LEU A 141 -3.02 -12.13 5.83
C LEU A 141 -4.56 -12.14 5.85
N CYS A 142 -5.21 -11.96 4.71
CA CYS A 142 -6.67 -12.05 4.60
C CYS A 142 -7.19 -13.41 5.04
N ASN A 143 -6.54 -14.50 4.59
CA ASN A 143 -6.92 -15.85 4.99
C ASN A 143 -6.75 -16.07 6.50
N GLU A 144 -5.71 -15.51 7.12
CA GLU A 144 -5.54 -15.57 8.58
C GLU A 144 -6.65 -14.81 9.30
N ILE A 145 -7.03 -13.62 8.82
CA ILE A 145 -8.16 -12.83 9.37
C ILE A 145 -9.46 -13.62 9.32
N MET A 146 -9.71 -14.40 8.26
CA MET A 146 -10.92 -15.22 8.11
C MET A 146 -11.13 -16.19 9.29
N HIS A 147 -10.06 -16.73 9.87
CA HIS A 147 -10.15 -17.62 11.03
C HIS A 147 -10.60 -16.89 12.32
N TYR A 148 -10.53 -15.57 12.34
CA TYR A 148 -10.96 -14.73 13.49
C TYR A 148 -12.33 -14.09 13.28
N ILE A 149 -12.99 -14.25 12.13
CA ILE A 149 -14.25 -13.54 11.81
C ILE A 149 -15.31 -13.76 12.89
N SER A 150 -15.55 -15.02 13.28
CA SER A 150 -16.57 -15.32 14.32
C SER A 150 -16.25 -14.66 15.66
N LYS A 151 -14.98 -14.60 16.05
CA LYS A 151 -14.53 -13.90 17.28
C LYS A 151 -14.76 -12.40 17.18
N ILE A 152 -14.43 -11.80 16.03
CA ILE A 152 -14.61 -10.36 15.78
C ILE A 152 -16.10 -10.00 15.82
N GLN A 153 -16.95 -10.78 15.14
CA GLN A 153 -18.40 -10.56 15.13
C GLN A 153 -19.02 -10.70 16.53
N ASN A 154 -18.63 -11.73 17.28
CA ASN A 154 -19.07 -11.91 18.66
C ASN A 154 -18.63 -10.72 19.55
N ASN A 155 -17.38 -10.29 19.44
CA ASN A 155 -16.89 -9.13 20.18
C ASN A 155 -17.67 -7.86 19.85
N SER A 156 -17.97 -7.64 18.56
CA SER A 156 -18.79 -6.51 18.11
C SER A 156 -20.19 -6.51 18.74
N LEU A 157 -20.84 -7.68 18.78
CA LEU A 157 -22.16 -7.83 19.43
C LEU A 157 -22.10 -7.56 20.94
N ILE A 158 -21.04 -8.00 21.61
CA ILE A 158 -20.86 -7.77 23.04
C ILE A 158 -20.63 -6.28 23.32
N ILE A 159 -19.75 -5.64 22.54
CA ILE A 159 -19.45 -4.21 22.66
C ILE A 159 -20.70 -3.37 22.45
N SER A 160 -21.50 -3.67 21.41
CA SER A 160 -22.75 -2.95 21.16
C SER A 160 -23.76 -3.08 22.33
N LYS A 161 -23.87 -4.27 22.97
CA LYS A 161 -24.68 -4.44 24.16
C LYS A 161 -24.17 -3.62 25.35
N ILE A 162 -22.86 -3.60 25.57
CA ILE A 162 -22.25 -2.80 26.65
C ILE A 162 -22.53 -1.31 26.43
N ASP A 163 -22.39 -0.83 25.19
CA ASP A 163 -22.65 0.57 24.82
C ASP A 163 -24.10 0.97 25.09
N ILE A 164 -25.08 0.14 24.66
CA ILE A 164 -26.51 0.36 24.91
C ILE A 164 -26.81 0.37 26.41
N PHE A 165 -26.29 -0.61 27.15
CA PHE A 165 -26.58 -0.67 28.61
C PHE A 165 -25.92 0.50 29.34
N SER A 166 -24.72 0.92 28.96
CA SER A 166 -24.07 2.10 29.52
C SER A 166 -24.87 3.37 29.25
N SER A 167 -25.40 3.52 28.04
CA SER A 167 -26.23 4.66 27.66
C SER A 167 -27.54 4.68 28.45
N PHE A 168 -28.21 3.52 28.60
CA PHE A 168 -29.43 3.42 29.40
C PHE A 168 -29.18 3.70 30.90
N ALA A 169 -28.09 3.17 31.45
CA ALA A 169 -27.70 3.44 32.83
C ALA A 169 -27.44 4.95 33.04
N PHE A 170 -26.69 5.58 32.14
CA PHE A 170 -26.41 7.02 32.21
C PHE A 170 -27.69 7.86 32.19
N ILE A 171 -28.64 7.57 31.28
CA ILE A 171 -29.91 8.31 31.16
C ILE A 171 -30.78 8.06 32.39
N SER A 172 -30.83 6.83 32.87
CA SER A 172 -31.63 6.49 34.05
C SER A 172 -31.15 7.21 35.32
N VAL A 173 -29.84 7.28 35.53
CA VAL A 173 -29.26 8.02 36.66
C VAL A 173 -29.52 9.52 36.51
N LYS A 174 -29.27 10.07 35.28
CA LYS A 174 -29.47 11.51 35.03
C LYS A 174 -30.91 11.97 35.26
N ASN A 175 -31.90 11.15 34.95
CA ASN A 175 -33.31 11.50 35.01
C ASN A 175 -34.02 10.88 36.26
N ASN A 176 -33.29 10.26 37.17
CA ASN A 176 -33.82 9.58 38.36
C ASN A 176 -34.89 8.54 38.01
N TYR A 177 -34.66 7.76 36.94
CA TYR A 177 -35.60 6.71 36.56
C TYR A 177 -35.58 5.57 37.58
N ASN A 178 -36.79 5.11 38.00
CA ASN A 178 -36.96 3.95 38.84
C ASN A 178 -37.20 2.71 37.98
N ARG A 179 -36.72 1.57 38.47
CA ARG A 179 -36.98 0.29 37.80
C ARG A 179 -38.44 -0.09 37.97
N PRO A 180 -39.22 -0.28 36.88
CA PRO A 180 -40.62 -0.72 37.01
C PRO A 180 -40.70 -2.17 37.46
N GLU A 181 -41.72 -2.49 38.26
CA GLU A 181 -42.11 -3.85 38.56
C GLU A 181 -43.04 -4.36 37.48
N ILE A 182 -42.64 -5.43 36.80
CA ILE A 182 -43.44 -6.01 35.70
C ILE A 182 -44.30 -7.12 36.29
N THR A 183 -45.63 -6.92 36.25
CA THR A 183 -46.60 -7.90 36.68
C THR A 183 -47.26 -8.61 35.49
N GLN A 184 -47.87 -9.78 35.74
CA GLN A 184 -48.61 -10.49 34.68
C GLN A 184 -50.06 -9.97 34.50
N ASN A 185 -50.46 -8.96 35.27
CA ASN A 185 -51.76 -8.34 35.18
C ASN A 185 -51.79 -7.23 34.14
N TYR A 186 -52.95 -6.95 33.54
CA TYR A 186 -53.12 -5.87 32.56
C TYR A 186 -53.22 -4.46 33.17
N ASN A 187 -52.93 -4.33 34.47
CA ASN A 187 -53.05 -3.05 35.19
C ASN A 187 -51.74 -2.29 35.17
N ILE A 188 -51.80 -0.98 34.90
CA ILE A 188 -50.69 -0.04 35.06
C ILE A 188 -50.95 0.74 36.33
N GLU A 189 -50.04 0.62 37.31
CA GLU A 189 -50.08 1.38 38.58
C GLU A 189 -48.89 2.33 38.60
N ILE A 190 -49.15 3.64 38.70
CA ILE A 190 -48.13 4.69 38.84
C ILE A 190 -48.24 5.25 40.23
N LYS A 191 -47.15 5.11 41.01
CA LYS A 191 -47.01 5.68 42.35
C LYS A 191 -46.18 6.94 42.28
N ASN A 192 -46.69 8.05 42.82
CA ASN A 192 -45.94 9.31 42.97
C ASN A 192 -45.02 9.23 44.17
#